data_22fd91e6b0d75302718e1a6181411862
#
_entry.id   22fd91e6b0d75302718e1a6181411862
#
_cell.length_a   1.000
_cell.length_b   1.000
_cell.length_c   1.000
_cell.angle_alpha   90.00
_cell.angle_beta   90.00
_cell.angle_gamma   90.00
#
_symmetry.space_group_name_H-M   'P 1'
#
loop_
_entity.id
_entity.type
_entity.pdbx_description
1 polymer ?
#
loop_
_entity_poly.entity_id
_entity_poly.type
_entity_poly.pdbx_seq_one_letter_code
_entity_poly.pdbx_strand_id
1 'polypeptide(L)'
;MAGDETTSHGNNRYSPSDHLNTSHAHDVVDELATLLTAGRLSPDNREIVKNAFDFTIENGEGEYEAMINAQQVIATAPEFHTTGLTRKVSTARTFGDADNATGIPYKSVIFFMLPGGIDSWHILAPESCTGVNSKNQTVLQQYLDQRGVMAFDRDAEEFDLKIDPKTDQPCESFAVHKSLPFVHQLYNDGDLLFMTNTGVINQDEMSIKNWASKTRTRLFDHGGMQEEAKKVDPYDSNVGTGVLGRAKDMLTKNGHNVNAMGIDRKSCDRLIHCNSIELTPYTNVFAETFSNELLSGFGESTDLTDYLMSTELLDIWDGQTSSLSRKFQMLTKLMQTRDDRKSDRDFFYVDHGGWDHHSNMKYEMEWRLAEVNQNLEQLVLQLKADGLWENTTIVVASEFARTITPNNNAGSDHAWGGNYFMMGGAVKGGRVVGEFPDDFTADSPLNGSGNTRVRFIPTTSWDSIWHSVIQWLGIEDQDDIDYCLPNKDNTAPYPVEGRGEFPLFEKFDLFKDPNATTPVETVNATDARTLTMEDGNNVAMGGCLEGSIC
;
A
#
# COMPACT_ATOMS: atom_id res chain seq x y z
N MET A 1 39.60 -37.25 42.17
CA MET A 1 39.19 -37.16 40.77
C MET A 1 37.78 -36.60 40.76
N ALA A 2 37.68 -35.33 40.74
CA ALA A 2 36.41 -34.58 40.65
C ALA A 2 36.37 -34.00 39.26
N GLY A 3 35.42 -34.45 38.46
CA GLY A 3 35.16 -33.86 37.15
C GLY A 3 34.18 -32.70 37.31
N ASP A 4 34.61 -31.55 36.91
CA ASP A 4 33.84 -30.32 36.88
C ASP A 4 33.12 -30.27 35.51
N GLU A 5 31.82 -30.57 35.51
CA GLU A 5 30.95 -30.39 34.35
C GLU A 5 30.45 -28.95 34.32
N THR A 6 31.25 -28.05 33.78
CA THR A 6 30.74 -26.73 33.34
C THR A 6 30.13 -26.89 31.95
N THR A 7 28.80 -26.93 31.89
CA THR A 7 28.03 -26.77 30.65
C THR A 7 28.27 -25.38 30.07
N SER A 8 29.29 -25.23 29.22
CA SER A 8 29.48 -24.04 28.43
C SER A 8 28.41 -24.02 27.32
N HIS A 9 27.48 -23.09 27.40
CA HIS A 9 26.71 -22.67 26.23
C HIS A 9 27.72 -22.14 25.22
N GLY A 10 27.99 -22.95 24.18
CA GLY A 10 28.96 -22.60 23.16
C GLY A 10 28.54 -21.33 22.43
N ASN A 11 29.18 -20.23 22.75
CA ASN A 11 29.31 -19.12 21.85
C ASN A 11 30.12 -19.63 20.65
N ASN A 12 29.47 -20.05 19.58
CA ASN A 12 30.11 -20.34 18.31
C ASN A 12 30.60 -19.01 17.74
N ARG A 13 31.66 -18.46 18.28
CA ARG A 13 32.39 -17.35 17.70
C ARG A 13 33.33 -17.93 16.68
N TYR A 14 33.17 -17.50 15.42
CA TYR A 14 34.15 -17.79 14.41
C TYR A 14 35.50 -17.19 14.83
N SER A 15 36.55 -17.96 14.69
CA SER A 15 37.92 -17.50 14.86
C SER A 15 38.69 -17.85 13.58
N PRO A 16 39.46 -16.91 12.98
CA PRO A 16 40.27 -17.21 11.81
C PRO A 16 41.13 -18.45 12.03
N SER A 17 41.37 -19.21 10.95
CA SER A 17 42.27 -20.36 11.05
C SER A 17 43.68 -19.88 11.40
N ASP A 18 44.43 -20.71 12.13
CA ASP A 18 45.82 -20.43 12.55
C ASP A 18 46.77 -20.17 11.35
N HIS A 19 46.30 -20.31 10.11
CA HIS A 19 47.04 -20.10 8.88
C HIS A 19 46.83 -18.75 8.24
N LEU A 20 45.87 -17.96 8.75
CA LEU A 20 45.62 -16.61 8.22
C LEU A 20 46.49 -15.60 8.94
N ASN A 21 47.07 -14.71 8.14
CA ASN A 21 47.74 -13.54 8.66
C ASN A 21 46.67 -12.47 8.90
N THR A 22 46.15 -12.41 10.10
CA THR A 22 45.06 -11.53 10.52
C THR A 22 45.40 -10.03 10.44
N SER A 23 46.69 -9.72 10.23
CA SER A 23 47.14 -8.34 9.95
C SER A 23 46.80 -7.86 8.54
N HIS A 24 46.26 -8.75 7.68
CA HIS A 24 45.88 -8.43 6.29
C HIS A 24 44.36 -8.54 6.17
N ALA A 25 43.69 -7.39 6.13
CA ALA A 25 42.21 -7.31 5.99
C ALA A 25 41.67 -8.15 4.81
N HIS A 26 42.42 -8.26 3.72
CA HIS A 26 42.03 -9.07 2.56
C HIS A 26 41.82 -10.55 2.89
N ASP A 27 42.77 -11.17 3.60
CA ASP A 27 42.72 -12.60 3.90
C ASP A 27 41.55 -12.91 4.85
N VAL A 28 41.34 -12.07 5.86
CA VAL A 28 40.23 -12.18 6.80
C VAL A 28 38.87 -11.99 6.10
N VAL A 29 38.74 -10.95 5.27
CA VAL A 29 37.49 -10.68 4.56
C VAL A 29 37.16 -11.78 3.56
N ASP A 30 38.15 -12.33 2.86
CA ASP A 30 37.94 -13.43 1.89
C ASP A 30 37.52 -14.73 2.58
N GLU A 31 38.07 -15.03 3.74
CA GLU A 31 37.64 -16.18 4.53
C GLU A 31 36.22 -15.99 5.08
N LEU A 32 35.93 -14.84 5.66
CA LEU A 32 34.59 -14.49 6.16
C LEU A 32 33.55 -14.50 5.03
N ALA A 33 33.88 -13.92 3.87
CA ALA A 33 33.00 -13.94 2.71
C ALA A 33 32.69 -15.37 2.24
N THR A 34 33.69 -16.24 2.26
CA THR A 34 33.49 -17.66 1.89
C THR A 34 32.58 -18.37 2.87
N LEU A 35 32.79 -18.19 4.16
CA LEU A 35 32.04 -18.88 5.22
C LEU A 35 30.61 -18.35 5.37
N LEU A 36 30.43 -17.03 5.35
CA LEU A 36 29.15 -16.41 5.67
C LEU A 36 28.24 -16.24 4.45
N THR A 37 28.81 -16.15 3.25
CA THR A 37 28.03 -15.97 2.01
C THR A 37 28.24 -17.08 0.98
N ALA A 38 28.95 -18.16 1.34
CA ALA A 38 29.40 -19.19 0.40
C ALA A 38 30.17 -18.60 -0.80
N GLY A 39 31.00 -17.61 -0.56
CA GLY A 39 31.81 -16.92 -1.56
C GLY A 39 31.04 -15.95 -2.49
N ARG A 40 29.78 -15.68 -2.22
CA ARG A 40 28.93 -14.83 -3.08
C ARG A 40 29.11 -13.33 -2.85
N LEU A 41 29.81 -12.92 -1.77
CA LEU A 41 30.03 -11.49 -1.50
C LEU A 41 30.66 -10.80 -2.72
N SER A 42 30.01 -9.76 -3.22
CA SER A 42 30.46 -9.03 -4.41
C SER A 42 31.81 -8.35 -4.17
N PRO A 43 32.62 -8.09 -5.21
CA PRO A 43 33.87 -7.36 -5.05
C PRO A 43 33.71 -5.99 -4.38
N ASP A 44 32.64 -5.26 -4.71
CA ASP A 44 32.35 -3.94 -4.14
C ASP A 44 32.03 -4.06 -2.63
N ASN A 45 31.19 -5.03 -2.25
CA ASN A 45 30.88 -5.28 -0.84
C ASN A 45 32.09 -5.82 -0.06
N ARG A 46 32.99 -6.57 -0.70
CA ARG A 46 34.25 -7.00 -0.08
C ARG A 46 35.15 -5.83 0.27
N GLU A 47 35.24 -4.84 -0.61
CA GLU A 47 36.03 -3.64 -0.37
C GLU A 47 35.47 -2.82 0.81
N ILE A 48 34.13 -2.71 0.91
CA ILE A 48 33.46 -2.08 2.06
C ILE A 48 33.80 -2.80 3.37
N VAL A 49 33.74 -4.13 3.39
CA VAL A 49 34.07 -4.93 4.59
C VAL A 49 35.55 -4.77 4.96
N LYS A 50 36.43 -4.75 3.97
CA LYS A 50 37.86 -4.50 4.20
C LYS A 50 38.12 -3.13 4.81
N ASN A 51 37.51 -2.09 4.26
CA ASN A 51 37.64 -0.73 4.78
C ASN A 51 37.15 -0.65 6.23
N ALA A 52 36.06 -1.33 6.58
CA ALA A 52 35.56 -1.41 7.97
C ALA A 52 36.53 -2.15 8.90
N PHE A 53 37.19 -3.20 8.43
CA PHE A 53 38.23 -3.90 9.19
C PHE A 53 39.43 -3.00 9.44
N ASP A 54 39.98 -2.38 8.38
CA ASP A 54 41.16 -1.51 8.46
C ASP A 54 40.88 -0.29 9.35
N PHE A 55 39.72 0.33 9.23
CA PHE A 55 39.31 1.45 10.06
C PHE A 55 39.31 1.12 11.56
N THR A 56 38.84 -0.08 11.93
CA THR A 56 38.85 -0.52 13.32
C THR A 56 40.27 -0.65 13.85
N ILE A 57 41.19 -1.20 13.05
CA ILE A 57 42.62 -1.29 13.38
C ILE A 57 43.27 0.09 13.53
N GLU A 58 43.00 1.00 12.58
CA GLU A 58 43.54 2.37 12.57
C GLU A 58 43.09 3.19 13.78
N ASN A 59 41.89 2.91 14.30
CA ASN A 59 41.37 3.53 15.52
C ASN A 59 41.99 2.93 16.81
N GLY A 60 42.91 2.00 16.71
CA GLY A 60 43.65 1.45 17.84
C GLY A 60 42.91 0.30 18.54
N GLU A 61 41.87 -0.25 17.94
CA GLU A 61 41.21 -1.47 18.41
C GLU A 61 41.97 -2.72 17.97
N GLY A 62 41.68 -3.86 18.60
CA GLY A 62 42.37 -5.12 18.29
C GLY A 62 41.85 -5.81 17.03
N GLU A 63 42.66 -6.75 16.47
CA GLU A 63 42.26 -7.57 15.32
C GLU A 63 40.96 -8.37 15.58
N TYR A 64 40.69 -8.72 16.81
CA TYR A 64 39.46 -9.44 17.18
C TYR A 64 38.22 -8.56 17.03
N GLU A 65 38.29 -7.32 17.45
CA GLU A 65 37.23 -6.32 17.28
C GLU A 65 37.01 -5.97 15.81
N ALA A 66 38.08 -5.84 15.03
CA ALA A 66 38.04 -5.61 13.59
C ALA A 66 37.36 -6.79 12.85
N MET A 67 37.65 -8.03 13.26
CA MET A 67 37.01 -9.23 12.71
C MET A 67 35.49 -9.27 13.06
N ILE A 68 35.11 -8.92 14.30
CA ILE A 68 33.70 -8.84 14.69
C ILE A 68 32.98 -7.79 13.84
N ASN A 69 33.57 -6.64 13.65
CA ASN A 69 33.01 -5.57 12.82
C ASN A 69 32.82 -6.03 11.37
N ALA A 70 33.84 -6.68 10.77
CA ALA A 70 33.75 -7.24 9.43
C ALA A 70 32.61 -8.28 9.31
N GLN A 71 32.42 -9.15 10.30
CA GLN A 71 31.31 -10.10 10.32
C GLN A 71 29.95 -9.40 10.38
N GLN A 72 29.83 -8.36 11.18
CA GLN A 72 28.59 -7.56 11.29
C GLN A 72 28.26 -6.88 9.96
N VAL A 73 29.26 -6.30 9.29
CA VAL A 73 29.07 -5.68 7.96
C VAL A 73 28.65 -6.72 6.92
N ILE A 74 29.29 -7.90 6.88
CA ILE A 74 28.86 -9.00 5.99
C ILE A 74 27.42 -9.43 6.28
N ALA A 75 27.03 -9.49 7.55
CA ALA A 75 25.67 -9.86 7.93
C ALA A 75 24.61 -8.85 7.48
N THR A 76 24.97 -7.62 7.12
CA THR A 76 24.06 -6.65 6.51
C THR A 76 24.00 -6.76 4.98
N ALA A 77 24.93 -7.47 4.35
CA ALA A 77 24.98 -7.60 2.90
C ALA A 77 23.84 -8.49 2.36
N PRO A 78 23.25 -8.15 1.21
CA PRO A 78 22.21 -8.96 0.58
C PRO A 78 22.65 -10.42 0.35
N GLU A 79 23.90 -10.65 0.03
CA GLU A 79 24.48 -11.95 -0.24
C GLU A 79 24.49 -12.88 1.00
N PHE A 80 24.43 -12.34 2.21
CA PHE A 80 24.29 -13.10 3.44
C PHE A 80 22.85 -13.63 3.60
N HIS A 81 21.86 -12.85 3.20
CA HIS A 81 20.45 -13.16 3.37
C HIS A 81 19.84 -13.94 2.20
N THR A 82 20.57 -14.12 1.10
CA THR A 82 20.08 -14.82 -0.10
C THR A 82 20.82 -16.12 -0.34
N THR A 83 20.09 -17.16 -0.76
CA THR A 83 20.68 -18.46 -1.17
C THR A 83 20.95 -18.52 -2.68
N GLY A 84 20.58 -17.50 -3.45
CA GLY A 84 20.76 -17.40 -4.89
C GLY A 84 21.80 -16.35 -5.29
N LEU A 85 22.31 -16.46 -6.53
CA LEU A 85 23.12 -15.40 -7.10
C LEU A 85 22.23 -14.16 -7.34
N THR A 86 22.61 -13.06 -6.73
CA THR A 86 22.04 -11.75 -7.09
C THR A 86 22.39 -11.47 -8.55
N ARG A 87 21.38 -11.49 -9.43
CA ARG A 87 21.60 -11.11 -10.83
C ARG A 87 21.58 -9.60 -10.91
N LYS A 88 22.65 -9.00 -11.46
CA LYS A 88 22.58 -7.60 -11.90
C LYS A 88 21.43 -7.49 -12.89
N VAL A 89 20.52 -6.53 -12.66
CA VAL A 89 19.57 -6.11 -13.69
C VAL A 89 20.40 -5.66 -14.89
N SER A 90 20.05 -6.07 -16.10
CA SER A 90 20.88 -5.90 -17.30
C SER A 90 21.13 -4.45 -17.68
N THR A 91 20.45 -3.50 -17.09
CA THR A 91 20.61 -2.06 -17.31
C THR A 91 20.88 -1.38 -15.98
N ALA A 92 22.05 -0.71 -15.89
CA ALA A 92 22.33 0.13 -14.72
C ALA A 92 21.29 1.25 -14.67
N ARG A 93 20.63 1.43 -13.51
CA ARG A 93 19.78 2.60 -13.29
C ARG A 93 20.67 3.84 -13.33
N THR A 94 20.36 4.76 -14.22
CA THR A 94 20.94 6.10 -14.17
C THR A 94 20.12 6.87 -13.12
N PHE A 95 20.72 7.11 -11.97
CA PHE A 95 20.18 8.06 -11.02
C PHE A 95 20.45 9.46 -11.57
N GLY A 96 19.41 10.30 -11.70
CA GLY A 96 19.61 11.72 -11.94
C GLY A 96 20.36 12.33 -10.76
N ASP A 97 21.20 13.33 -11.04
CA ASP A 97 21.89 14.07 -9.98
C ASP A 97 20.86 14.72 -9.04
N ALA A 98 20.76 14.20 -7.83
CA ALA A 98 19.81 14.62 -6.79
C ALA A 98 20.04 16.03 -6.24
N ASP A 99 20.99 16.78 -6.80
CA ASP A 99 21.49 18.01 -6.18
C ASP A 99 20.68 19.29 -6.49
N ASN A 100 19.67 19.21 -7.35
CA ASN A 100 18.90 20.39 -7.69
C ASN A 100 17.41 20.22 -7.37
N ALA A 101 16.89 21.08 -6.50
CA ALA A 101 15.44 21.28 -6.42
C ALA A 101 14.94 21.71 -7.80
N THR A 102 14.06 20.92 -8.41
CA THR A 102 13.63 21.14 -9.79
C THR A 102 12.68 22.32 -9.94
N GLY A 103 12.11 22.81 -8.82
CA GLY A 103 11.00 23.79 -8.81
C GLY A 103 9.68 23.22 -9.28
N ILE A 104 9.59 21.91 -9.49
CA ILE A 104 8.36 21.22 -9.88
C ILE A 104 7.47 21.04 -8.62
N PRO A 105 6.16 21.28 -8.71
CA PRO A 105 5.27 21.09 -7.57
C PRO A 105 5.31 19.64 -7.03
N TYR A 106 5.45 19.53 -5.72
CA TYR A 106 5.48 18.24 -5.02
C TYR A 106 4.18 17.46 -5.23
N LYS A 107 4.29 16.14 -5.37
CA LYS A 107 3.17 15.19 -5.32
C LYS A 107 3.56 13.92 -4.60
N SER A 108 2.59 13.29 -3.95
CA SER A 108 2.79 12.00 -3.29
C SER A 108 1.68 11.01 -3.56
N VAL A 109 2.06 9.73 -3.62
CA VAL A 109 1.13 8.61 -3.69
C VAL A 109 1.35 7.71 -2.48
N ILE A 110 0.27 7.42 -1.77
CA ILE A 110 0.24 6.44 -0.69
C ILE A 110 -0.55 5.22 -1.19
N PHE A 111 0.15 4.11 -1.41
CA PHE A 111 -0.48 2.83 -1.68
C PHE A 111 -0.77 2.14 -0.35
N PHE A 112 -2.03 2.20 0.07
CA PHE A 112 -2.49 1.63 1.33
C PHE A 112 -3.10 0.25 1.10
N MET A 113 -2.35 -0.78 1.44
CA MET A 113 -2.73 -2.17 1.24
C MET A 113 -3.40 -2.75 2.47
N LEU A 114 -4.48 -3.50 2.27
CA LEU A 114 -5.24 -4.23 3.29
C LEU A 114 -5.05 -5.75 3.09
N PRO A 115 -3.88 -6.32 3.49
CA PRO A 115 -3.56 -7.72 3.22
C PRO A 115 -4.45 -8.70 4.00
N GLY A 116 -4.84 -9.76 3.32
CA GLY A 116 -5.72 -10.80 3.80
C GLY A 116 -6.95 -10.97 2.91
N GLY A 117 -7.02 -10.23 1.79
CA GLY A 117 -8.18 -10.28 0.90
C GLY A 117 -9.44 -9.76 1.60
N ILE A 118 -9.52 -8.45 1.77
CA ILE A 118 -10.65 -7.82 2.46
C ILE A 118 -11.98 -8.19 1.81
N ASP A 119 -13.02 -8.44 2.61
CA ASP A 119 -14.39 -8.58 2.09
C ASP A 119 -14.96 -7.21 1.70
N SER A 120 -14.49 -6.71 0.58
CA SER A 120 -14.82 -5.36 0.12
C SER A 120 -16.25 -5.21 -0.40
N TRP A 121 -16.99 -6.32 -0.58
CA TRP A 121 -18.44 -6.33 -0.79
C TRP A 121 -19.21 -5.94 0.49
N HIS A 122 -18.49 -5.84 1.61
CA HIS A 122 -18.99 -5.34 2.89
C HIS A 122 -18.50 -3.89 3.18
N ILE A 123 -17.74 -3.28 2.26
CA ILE A 123 -17.38 -1.85 2.32
C ILE A 123 -18.45 -0.99 1.65
N LEU A 124 -18.92 -1.44 0.47
CA LEU A 124 -19.90 -0.76 -0.36
C LEU A 124 -20.98 -1.77 -0.78
N ALA A 125 -22.20 -1.57 -0.34
CA ALA A 125 -23.36 -2.41 -0.63
C ALA A 125 -24.39 -1.68 -1.50
N PRO A 126 -25.13 -2.38 -2.39
CA PRO A 126 -26.25 -1.78 -3.11
C PRO A 126 -27.35 -1.37 -2.13
N GLU A 127 -27.97 -0.20 -2.31
CA GLU A 127 -29.02 0.30 -1.40
C GLU A 127 -30.35 0.49 -2.11
N SER A 128 -30.39 1.29 -3.19
CA SER A 128 -31.59 1.49 -4.00
C SER A 128 -31.31 1.08 -5.44
N CYS A 129 -32.04 0.09 -5.92
CA CYS A 129 -31.83 -0.46 -7.26
C CYS A 129 -33.21 -0.76 -7.88
N THR A 130 -33.47 -0.19 -9.07
CA THR A 130 -34.75 -0.38 -9.78
C THR A 130 -34.69 -1.50 -10.83
N GLY A 131 -33.51 -1.78 -11.39
CA GLY A 131 -33.31 -2.90 -12.33
C GLY A 131 -33.59 -4.24 -11.68
N VAL A 132 -34.23 -5.15 -12.41
CA VAL A 132 -34.54 -6.52 -11.94
C VAL A 132 -34.00 -7.56 -12.92
N ASN A 133 -33.55 -8.69 -12.35
CA ASN A 133 -33.16 -9.86 -13.12
C ASN A 133 -34.38 -10.64 -13.67
N SER A 134 -34.15 -11.74 -14.37
CA SER A 134 -35.18 -12.61 -14.93
C SER A 134 -36.13 -13.23 -13.86
N LYS A 135 -35.71 -13.22 -12.59
CA LYS A 135 -36.50 -13.70 -11.44
C LYS A 135 -37.22 -12.56 -10.71
N ASN A 136 -37.25 -11.36 -11.31
CA ASN A 136 -37.86 -10.15 -10.72
C ASN A 136 -37.23 -9.73 -9.39
N GLN A 137 -35.90 -9.94 -9.22
CA GLN A 137 -35.15 -9.53 -8.05
C GLN A 137 -34.25 -8.34 -8.39
N THR A 138 -34.29 -7.30 -7.58
CA THR A 138 -33.34 -6.18 -7.68
C THR A 138 -31.94 -6.61 -7.27
N VAL A 139 -30.92 -5.85 -7.64
CA VAL A 139 -29.52 -6.11 -7.21
C VAL A 139 -29.41 -6.12 -5.68
N LEU A 140 -30.08 -5.21 -4.98
CA LEU A 140 -30.16 -5.25 -3.51
C LEU A 140 -30.76 -6.54 -2.99
N GLN A 141 -31.88 -7.01 -3.57
CA GLN A 141 -32.50 -8.26 -3.13
C GLN A 141 -31.56 -9.44 -3.33
N GLN A 142 -30.88 -9.50 -4.47
CA GLN A 142 -29.90 -10.54 -4.75
C GLN A 142 -28.70 -10.46 -3.78
N TYR A 143 -28.19 -9.27 -3.49
CA TYR A 143 -27.13 -9.06 -2.49
C TYR A 143 -27.55 -9.61 -1.12
N LEU A 144 -28.75 -9.26 -0.64
CA LEU A 144 -29.26 -9.74 0.65
C LEU A 144 -29.43 -11.26 0.67
N ASP A 145 -30.01 -11.83 -0.38
CA ASP A 145 -30.26 -13.27 -0.48
C ASP A 145 -28.96 -14.08 -0.56
N GLN A 146 -27.96 -13.62 -1.36
CA GLN A 146 -26.70 -14.34 -1.55
C GLN A 146 -25.74 -14.15 -0.37
N ARG A 147 -25.68 -12.97 0.20
CA ARG A 147 -24.81 -12.68 1.36
C ARG A 147 -25.36 -13.24 2.66
N GLY A 148 -26.67 -13.40 2.78
CA GLY A 148 -27.32 -13.96 3.97
C GLY A 148 -26.83 -13.30 5.26
N VAL A 149 -26.22 -14.08 6.16
CA VAL A 149 -25.71 -13.59 7.46
C VAL A 149 -24.58 -12.58 7.34
N MET A 150 -23.95 -12.45 6.17
CA MET A 150 -22.90 -11.45 5.91
C MET A 150 -23.45 -10.20 5.23
N ALA A 151 -24.71 -10.14 4.84
CA ALA A 151 -25.31 -8.94 4.27
C ALA A 151 -25.40 -7.81 5.30
N PHE A 152 -25.53 -6.58 4.84
CA PHE A 152 -25.94 -5.47 5.69
C PHE A 152 -27.31 -5.76 6.29
N ASP A 153 -27.48 -5.41 7.55
CA ASP A 153 -28.75 -5.60 8.26
C ASP A 153 -29.68 -4.40 7.98
N ARG A 154 -30.85 -4.68 7.41
CA ARG A 154 -31.83 -3.64 7.09
C ARG A 154 -32.46 -2.98 8.31
N ASP A 155 -32.53 -3.71 9.41
CA ASP A 155 -33.14 -3.23 10.65
C ASP A 155 -32.14 -2.48 11.55
N ALA A 156 -30.84 -2.48 11.16
CA ALA A 156 -29.76 -1.73 11.78
C ALA A 156 -29.38 -0.51 10.94
N GLU A 157 -28.61 0.42 11.52
CA GLU A 157 -28.09 1.64 10.89
C GLU A 157 -27.02 1.37 9.80
N GLU A 158 -26.97 0.12 9.26
CA GLU A 158 -25.96 -0.29 8.28
C GLU A 158 -26.17 0.32 6.88
N PHE A 159 -27.36 0.85 6.59
CA PHE A 159 -27.70 1.54 5.35
C PHE A 159 -27.79 3.07 5.48
N ASP A 160 -27.37 3.65 6.61
CA ASP A 160 -27.53 5.09 6.84
C ASP A 160 -26.52 5.94 6.07
N LEU A 161 -25.31 5.43 5.82
CA LEU A 161 -24.27 6.13 5.09
C LEU A 161 -24.45 5.98 3.57
N LYS A 162 -25.49 6.61 3.04
CA LYS A 162 -25.88 6.52 1.62
C LYS A 162 -25.08 7.46 0.75
N ILE A 163 -24.76 6.96 -0.46
CA ILE A 163 -24.10 7.73 -1.52
C ILE A 163 -24.85 7.58 -2.84
N ASP A 164 -24.88 8.66 -3.62
CA ASP A 164 -25.28 8.68 -5.02
C ASP A 164 -24.04 8.40 -5.90
N PRO A 165 -24.02 7.39 -6.77
CA PRO A 165 -22.84 7.03 -7.56
C PRO A 165 -22.43 8.09 -8.59
N LYS A 166 -23.34 8.94 -9.05
CA LYS A 166 -23.15 9.98 -10.09
C LYS A 166 -22.52 9.47 -11.39
N THR A 167 -22.57 8.16 -11.62
CA THR A 167 -22.18 7.46 -12.84
C THR A 167 -23.28 6.45 -13.17
N ASP A 168 -23.25 5.92 -14.38
CA ASP A 168 -24.18 4.87 -14.77
C ASP A 168 -23.84 3.57 -14.02
N GLN A 169 -24.68 3.19 -13.07
CA GLN A 169 -24.54 2.02 -12.22
C GLN A 169 -25.87 1.28 -12.13
N PRO A 170 -25.87 -0.03 -11.78
CA PRO A 170 -27.12 -0.79 -11.67
C PRO A 170 -28.04 -0.37 -10.50
N CYS A 171 -27.56 0.53 -9.64
CA CYS A 171 -28.31 1.06 -8.51
C CYS A 171 -28.20 2.58 -8.46
N GLU A 172 -29.28 3.22 -8.04
CA GLU A 172 -29.37 4.67 -7.86
C GLU A 172 -28.59 5.15 -6.63
N SER A 173 -28.44 4.28 -5.64
CA SER A 173 -27.64 4.58 -4.45
C SER A 173 -26.98 3.33 -3.87
N PHE A 174 -25.90 3.59 -3.14
CA PHE A 174 -25.15 2.58 -2.40
C PHE A 174 -25.05 2.98 -0.93
N ALA A 175 -24.78 2.02 -0.07
CA ALA A 175 -24.47 2.24 1.33
C ALA A 175 -23.01 1.93 1.61
N VAL A 176 -22.32 2.87 2.23
CA VAL A 176 -20.96 2.69 2.77
C VAL A 176 -21.09 2.05 4.16
N HIS A 177 -20.18 1.16 4.52
CA HIS A 177 -20.20 0.50 5.82
C HIS A 177 -20.27 1.51 6.97
N LYS A 178 -21.14 1.26 7.97
CA LYS A 178 -21.39 2.17 9.12
C LYS A 178 -20.13 2.58 9.89
N SER A 179 -19.09 1.75 9.90
CA SER A 179 -17.81 2.05 10.55
C SER A 179 -16.88 2.95 9.72
N LEU A 180 -17.34 3.48 8.59
CA LEU A 180 -16.59 4.33 7.69
C LEU A 180 -17.22 5.74 7.53
N PRO A 181 -17.65 6.43 8.61
CA PRO A 181 -18.32 7.73 8.50
C PRO A 181 -17.40 8.81 7.88
N PHE A 182 -16.11 8.78 8.15
CA PHE A 182 -15.17 9.74 7.54
C PHE A 182 -14.94 9.47 6.05
N VAL A 183 -14.85 8.21 5.64
CA VAL A 183 -14.80 7.81 4.22
C VAL A 183 -16.06 8.29 3.49
N HIS A 184 -17.24 8.13 4.09
CA HIS A 184 -18.50 8.65 3.57
C HIS A 184 -18.49 10.19 3.48
N GLN A 185 -17.97 10.89 4.49
CA GLN A 185 -17.83 12.35 4.46
C GLN A 185 -16.93 12.78 3.31
N LEU A 186 -15.75 12.19 3.13
CA LEU A 186 -14.83 12.54 2.03
C LEU A 186 -15.45 12.29 0.65
N TYR A 187 -16.29 11.24 0.52
CA TYR A 187 -17.05 11.02 -0.71
C TYR A 187 -17.98 12.21 -1.00
N ASN A 188 -18.75 12.65 -0.01
CA ASN A 188 -19.67 13.77 -0.15
C ASN A 188 -18.94 15.11 -0.37
N ASP A 189 -17.75 15.28 0.21
CA ASP A 189 -16.87 16.44 0.00
C ASP A 189 -16.26 16.45 -1.42
N GLY A 190 -16.35 15.36 -2.17
CA GLY A 190 -15.80 15.24 -3.52
C GLY A 190 -14.28 14.97 -3.56
N ASP A 191 -13.72 14.45 -2.47
CA ASP A 191 -12.31 14.12 -2.30
C ASP A 191 -12.05 12.60 -2.26
N LEU A 192 -13.08 11.78 -2.42
CA LEU A 192 -12.99 10.32 -2.49
C LEU A 192 -13.89 9.76 -3.58
N LEU A 193 -13.42 8.75 -4.29
CA LEU A 193 -14.20 7.93 -5.21
C LEU A 193 -14.09 6.44 -4.84
N PHE A 194 -15.15 5.67 -5.13
CA PHE A 194 -15.10 4.21 -5.07
C PHE A 194 -14.78 3.62 -6.45
N MET A 195 -13.97 2.56 -6.44
CA MET A 195 -13.58 1.76 -7.60
C MET A 195 -14.24 0.39 -7.46
N THR A 196 -15.20 0.07 -8.31
CA THR A 196 -16.00 -1.15 -8.17
C THR A 196 -15.44 -2.31 -8.97
N ASN A 197 -15.65 -3.49 -8.45
CA ASN A 197 -15.27 -4.76 -9.04
C ASN A 197 -13.87 -4.72 -9.70
N THR A 198 -12.91 -4.14 -8.96
CA THR A 198 -11.53 -3.93 -9.41
C THR A 198 -10.67 -5.14 -9.03
N GLY A 199 -9.75 -5.53 -9.92
CA GLY A 199 -8.81 -6.62 -9.65
C GLY A 199 -7.71 -6.73 -10.70
N VAL A 200 -6.81 -7.69 -10.51
CA VAL A 200 -5.76 -7.99 -11.49
C VAL A 200 -6.38 -8.72 -12.67
N ILE A 201 -6.23 -8.19 -13.86
CA ILE A 201 -6.69 -8.78 -15.11
C ILE A 201 -5.47 -9.06 -15.99
N ASN A 202 -5.41 -10.27 -16.56
CA ASN A 202 -4.23 -10.74 -17.28
C ASN A 202 -4.39 -10.69 -18.79
N GLN A 203 -5.61 -10.82 -19.28
CA GLN A 203 -5.92 -10.87 -20.70
C GLN A 203 -7.33 -10.36 -20.94
N ASP A 204 -7.56 -9.89 -22.15
CA ASP A 204 -8.89 -9.63 -22.69
C ASP A 204 -9.73 -10.92 -22.83
N GLU A 205 -11.01 -10.76 -23.11
CA GLU A 205 -11.96 -11.86 -23.35
C GLU A 205 -12.02 -12.95 -22.26
N MET A 206 -11.86 -12.56 -20.97
CA MET A 206 -12.10 -13.51 -19.88
C MET A 206 -13.59 -13.77 -19.70
N SER A 207 -13.92 -15.02 -19.45
CA SER A 207 -15.28 -15.46 -19.21
C SER A 207 -15.28 -16.59 -18.18
N ILE A 208 -16.46 -16.92 -17.68
CA ILE A 208 -16.66 -18.07 -16.80
C ILE A 208 -16.10 -19.40 -17.40
N LYS A 209 -16.00 -19.49 -18.71
CA LYS A 209 -15.55 -20.70 -19.40
C LYS A 209 -14.03 -20.80 -19.55
N ASN A 210 -13.33 -19.68 -19.54
CA ASN A 210 -11.91 -19.64 -19.91
C ASN A 210 -10.98 -18.95 -18.90
N TRP A 211 -11.49 -18.25 -17.88
CA TRP A 211 -10.69 -17.48 -16.95
C TRP A 211 -9.53 -18.29 -16.33
N ALA A 212 -9.80 -19.55 -15.94
CA ALA A 212 -8.81 -20.40 -15.28
C ALA A 212 -7.62 -20.76 -16.19
N SER A 213 -7.83 -20.81 -17.51
CA SER A 213 -6.77 -21.08 -18.49
C SER A 213 -6.07 -19.81 -18.97
N LYS A 214 -6.72 -18.67 -18.85
CA LYS A 214 -6.18 -17.37 -19.29
C LYS A 214 -5.45 -16.61 -18.19
N THR A 215 -5.67 -16.92 -16.91
CA THR A 215 -4.95 -16.29 -15.82
C THR A 215 -3.55 -16.86 -15.69
N ARG A 216 -2.56 -16.00 -15.51
CA ARG A 216 -1.16 -16.38 -15.26
C ARG A 216 -0.76 -16.28 -13.81
N THR A 217 -1.57 -15.60 -13.00
CA THR A 217 -1.36 -15.42 -11.58
C THR A 217 -1.93 -16.57 -10.78
N ARG A 218 -1.42 -16.77 -9.58
CA ARG A 218 -2.01 -17.69 -8.61
C ARG A 218 -3.22 -17.05 -7.96
N LEU A 219 -4.32 -16.91 -8.70
CA LEU A 219 -5.57 -16.43 -8.13
C LEU A 219 -5.88 -17.17 -6.83
N PHE A 220 -6.35 -16.42 -5.84
CA PHE A 220 -6.74 -16.94 -4.53
C PHE A 220 -5.57 -17.36 -3.63
N ASP A 221 -4.33 -17.06 -3.98
CA ASP A 221 -3.14 -17.20 -3.13
C ASP A 221 -2.68 -15.83 -2.63
N HIS A 222 -2.65 -15.63 -1.30
CA HIS A 222 -2.30 -14.34 -0.71
C HIS A 222 -0.92 -13.85 -1.17
N GLY A 223 0.10 -14.71 -1.10
CA GLY A 223 1.46 -14.32 -1.45
C GLY A 223 1.59 -13.86 -2.90
N GLY A 224 1.11 -14.69 -3.83
CA GLY A 224 1.15 -14.39 -5.26
C GLY A 224 0.34 -13.16 -5.63
N MET A 225 -0.88 -13.04 -5.11
CA MET A 225 -1.76 -11.93 -5.45
C MET A 225 -1.36 -10.60 -4.79
N GLN A 226 -0.74 -10.62 -3.61
CA GLN A 226 -0.13 -9.41 -3.04
C GLN A 226 1.03 -8.90 -3.89
N GLU A 227 1.81 -9.80 -4.45
CA GLU A 227 2.85 -9.42 -5.42
C GLU A 227 2.25 -8.81 -6.69
N GLU A 228 1.21 -9.43 -7.24
CA GLU A 228 0.55 -8.93 -8.44
C GLU A 228 -0.13 -7.58 -8.22
N ALA A 229 -0.80 -7.36 -7.10
CA ALA A 229 -1.42 -6.07 -6.77
C ALA A 229 -0.41 -4.93 -6.69
N LYS A 230 0.84 -5.22 -6.29
CA LYS A 230 1.94 -4.24 -6.25
C LYS A 230 2.62 -4.12 -7.62
N LYS A 231 2.74 -5.22 -8.33
CA LYS A 231 3.49 -5.31 -9.57
C LYS A 231 2.70 -4.74 -10.75
N VAL A 232 1.40 -5.04 -10.82
CA VAL A 232 0.53 -4.67 -11.94
C VAL A 232 1.18 -5.07 -13.28
N ASP A 233 1.78 -6.27 -13.29
CA ASP A 233 2.40 -6.89 -14.45
C ASP A 233 2.38 -8.41 -14.32
N PRO A 234 1.24 -9.04 -14.63
CA PRO A 234 1.06 -10.48 -14.46
C PRO A 234 1.88 -11.32 -15.45
N TYR A 235 2.47 -10.71 -16.47
CA TYR A 235 3.31 -11.41 -17.46
C TYR A 235 4.77 -11.49 -17.05
N ASP A 236 5.25 -10.62 -16.15
CA ASP A 236 6.59 -10.74 -15.60
C ASP A 236 6.62 -11.86 -14.56
N SER A 237 7.26 -12.99 -14.91
CA SER A 237 7.45 -14.14 -14.03
C SER A 237 8.58 -13.95 -13.01
N ASN A 238 9.37 -12.90 -13.15
CA ASN A 238 10.42 -12.57 -12.19
C ASN A 238 9.82 -11.78 -11.02
N VAL A 239 10.59 -11.66 -9.95
CA VAL A 239 10.32 -10.67 -8.89
C VAL A 239 10.60 -9.30 -9.52
N GLY A 240 9.63 -8.81 -10.29
CA GLY A 240 9.75 -7.59 -11.07
C GLY A 240 9.66 -6.34 -10.22
N THR A 241 9.97 -5.21 -10.83
CA THR A 241 9.73 -3.91 -10.23
C THR A 241 8.23 -3.64 -10.12
N GLY A 242 7.75 -3.16 -8.98
CA GLY A 242 6.37 -2.73 -8.80
C GLY A 242 6.02 -1.52 -9.70
N VAL A 243 4.72 -1.28 -9.89
CA VAL A 243 4.23 -0.15 -10.70
C VAL A 243 4.83 1.20 -10.23
N LEU A 244 4.89 1.43 -8.92
CA LEU A 244 5.52 2.63 -8.36
C LEU A 244 7.03 2.68 -8.59
N GLY A 245 7.71 1.52 -8.63
CA GLY A 245 9.13 1.44 -8.97
C GLY A 245 9.38 1.85 -10.42
N ARG A 246 8.57 1.36 -11.37
CA ARG A 246 8.65 1.76 -12.77
C ARG A 246 8.29 3.24 -12.97
N ALA A 247 7.28 3.73 -12.27
CA ALA A 247 6.95 5.16 -12.27
C ALA A 247 8.10 6.02 -11.72
N LYS A 248 8.78 5.57 -10.65
CA LYS A 248 9.99 6.22 -10.14
C LYS A 248 11.08 6.30 -11.22
N ASP A 249 11.35 5.20 -11.91
CA ASP A 249 12.37 5.15 -12.96
C ASP A 249 12.09 6.20 -14.06
N MET A 250 10.83 6.28 -14.52
CA MET A 250 10.46 7.23 -15.59
C MET A 250 10.47 8.69 -15.11
N LEU A 251 9.96 8.96 -13.92
CA LEU A 251 10.00 10.31 -13.34
C LEU A 251 11.44 10.77 -13.11
N THR A 252 12.32 9.88 -12.63
CA THR A 252 13.74 10.20 -12.46
C THR A 252 14.43 10.48 -13.81
N LYS A 253 14.14 9.65 -14.83
CA LYS A 253 14.58 9.89 -16.23
C LYS A 253 14.14 11.27 -16.71
N ASN A 254 12.95 11.71 -16.32
CA ASN A 254 12.36 13.00 -16.70
C ASN A 254 12.77 14.16 -15.77
N GLY A 255 13.77 13.95 -14.91
CA GLY A 255 14.41 15.00 -14.10
C GLY A 255 13.74 15.28 -12.76
N HIS A 256 12.84 14.41 -12.29
CA HIS A 256 12.26 14.52 -10.95
C HIS A 256 13.14 13.88 -9.89
N ASN A 257 13.20 14.47 -8.71
CA ASN A 257 13.74 13.81 -7.52
C ASN A 257 12.62 12.99 -6.84
N VAL A 258 12.74 11.67 -6.95
CA VAL A 258 11.69 10.73 -6.52
C VAL A 258 12.19 9.83 -5.41
N ASN A 259 11.56 9.90 -4.25
CA ASN A 259 11.78 8.97 -3.16
C ASN A 259 10.63 7.94 -3.08
N ALA A 260 10.98 6.74 -2.65
CA ALA A 260 10.02 5.67 -2.54
C ALA A 260 10.32 4.88 -1.27
N MET A 261 9.33 4.79 -0.38
CA MET A 261 9.49 4.35 0.99
C MET A 261 8.41 3.34 1.37
N GLY A 262 8.82 2.15 1.84
CA GLY A 262 7.93 1.21 2.51
C GLY A 262 7.97 1.46 4.02
N ILE A 263 6.80 1.54 4.64
CA ILE A 263 6.70 1.72 6.09
C ILE A 263 6.48 0.39 6.80
N ASP A 264 6.63 -0.70 6.07
CA ASP A 264 6.73 -2.04 6.63
C ASP A 264 7.90 -2.81 6.03
N ARG A 265 8.59 -3.57 6.91
CA ARG A 265 9.84 -4.30 6.62
C ARG A 265 9.75 -5.28 5.44
N LYS A 266 8.56 -5.86 5.19
CA LYS A 266 8.35 -6.86 4.13
C LYS A 266 8.09 -6.28 2.76
N SER A 267 7.84 -4.98 2.68
CA SER A 267 7.34 -4.31 1.47
C SER A 267 8.43 -3.68 0.63
N CYS A 268 9.56 -3.34 1.24
CA CYS A 268 10.67 -2.69 0.56
C CYS A 268 11.27 -3.53 -0.56
N ASP A 269 11.37 -4.84 -0.38
CA ASP A 269 12.06 -5.72 -1.35
C ASP A 269 11.32 -5.89 -2.69
N ARG A 270 10.03 -5.54 -2.77
CA ARG A 270 9.17 -5.90 -3.91
C ARG A 270 8.58 -4.72 -4.67
N LEU A 271 8.35 -3.60 -4.02
CA LEU A 271 7.78 -2.41 -4.67
C LEU A 271 8.82 -1.54 -5.35
N ILE A 272 10.03 -1.59 -4.81
CA ILE A 272 11.09 -0.67 -5.15
C ILE A 272 12.39 -1.42 -4.87
N HIS A 273 13.37 -1.35 -5.76
CA HIS A 273 14.74 -1.49 -5.32
C HIS A 273 15.00 -0.28 -4.42
N CYS A 274 14.59 -0.41 -3.16
CA CYS A 274 14.81 0.61 -2.17
C CYS A 274 16.29 0.70 -1.86
N ASN A 275 16.86 1.87 -1.96
CA ASN A 275 17.82 2.25 -0.94
C ASN A 275 17.00 2.30 0.35
N SER A 276 16.96 1.20 1.08
CA SER A 276 16.11 1.02 2.24
C SER A 276 16.65 1.86 3.38
N ILE A 277 16.00 2.95 3.67
CA ILE A 277 16.07 3.54 5.01
C ILE A 277 15.10 2.72 5.85
N GLU A 278 15.61 1.71 6.53
CA GLU A 278 14.86 0.94 7.52
C GLU A 278 14.74 1.80 8.78
N LEU A 279 13.72 2.64 8.86
CA LEU A 279 13.42 3.41 10.06
C LEU A 279 12.77 2.49 11.10
N THR A 280 13.58 1.75 11.84
CA THR A 280 13.14 1.09 13.06
C THR A 280 13.36 2.01 14.26
N PRO A 281 12.42 2.12 15.23
CA PRO A 281 12.59 2.94 16.43
C PRO A 281 13.63 2.43 17.44
N TYR A 282 14.54 1.55 17.05
CA TYR A 282 15.60 0.98 17.92
C TYR A 282 17.00 1.43 17.47
N THR A 283 17.22 2.72 17.37
CA THR A 283 18.53 3.28 17.01
C THR A 283 19.27 3.83 18.23
N ASN A 284 19.74 2.97 19.11
CA ASN A 284 20.71 3.39 20.14
C ASN A 284 21.95 2.48 20.22
N VAL A 285 22.30 1.70 19.18
CA VAL A 285 23.40 0.73 19.32
C VAL A 285 24.50 0.85 18.23
N PHE A 286 24.38 1.70 17.22
CA PHE A 286 25.37 1.72 16.12
C PHE A 286 25.89 3.11 15.77
N ALA A 287 26.47 3.82 16.72
CA ALA A 287 27.02 5.13 16.44
C ALA A 287 28.54 5.12 16.57
N GLU A 288 29.41 4.58 15.89
CA GLU A 288 30.80 5.09 15.86
C GLU A 288 31.83 4.41 14.92
N THR A 289 31.49 3.36 14.14
CA THR A 289 32.52 2.63 13.39
C THR A 289 32.12 2.25 11.97
N PHE A 290 32.10 3.17 10.99
CA PHE A 290 31.92 2.82 9.57
C PHE A 290 32.72 3.72 8.62
N SER A 291 33.15 3.18 7.46
CA SER A 291 33.89 3.90 6.44
C SER A 291 33.17 5.14 5.91
N ASN A 292 33.90 6.11 5.35
CA ASN A 292 33.38 7.41 4.93
C ASN A 292 32.20 7.34 3.96
N GLU A 293 32.07 6.29 3.17
CA GLU A 293 30.94 6.10 2.24
C GLU A 293 29.70 5.54 2.95
N LEU A 294 29.87 4.67 3.92
CA LEU A 294 28.83 4.31 4.87
C LEU A 294 28.52 5.50 5.80
N LEU A 295 29.52 6.28 6.20
CA LEU A 295 29.34 7.49 7.00
C LEU A 295 28.57 8.59 6.25
N SER A 296 28.70 8.72 4.93
CA SER A 296 27.82 9.63 4.17
C SER A 296 26.38 9.14 4.15
N GLY A 297 26.15 7.85 3.93
CA GLY A 297 24.82 7.25 4.06
C GLY A 297 24.27 7.28 5.49
N PHE A 298 25.14 7.19 6.50
CA PHE A 298 24.78 7.39 7.91
C PHE A 298 24.64 8.85 8.29
N GLY A 299 25.44 9.75 7.71
CA GLY A 299 25.27 11.19 7.85
C GLY A 299 23.89 11.62 7.36
N GLU A 300 23.51 11.20 6.17
CA GLU A 300 22.16 11.40 5.63
C GLU A 300 21.08 10.75 6.50
N SER A 301 21.33 9.57 7.07
CA SER A 301 20.42 8.89 8.00
C SER A 301 20.34 9.58 9.36
N THR A 302 21.44 10.14 9.86
CA THR A 302 21.48 10.90 11.13
C THR A 302 20.75 12.23 10.94
N ASP A 303 21.02 12.94 9.84
CA ASP A 303 20.33 14.16 9.48
C ASP A 303 18.82 13.93 9.33
N LEU A 304 18.42 12.85 8.65
CA LEU A 304 17.02 12.47 8.54
C LEU A 304 16.40 12.14 9.91
N THR A 305 17.13 11.46 10.78
CA THR A 305 16.66 11.16 12.15
C THR A 305 16.44 12.46 12.93
N ASP A 306 17.37 13.41 12.86
CA ASP A 306 17.26 14.69 13.53
C ASP A 306 16.07 15.51 12.97
N TYR A 307 15.86 15.51 11.66
CA TYR A 307 14.68 16.12 11.04
C TYR A 307 13.38 15.46 11.50
N LEU A 308 13.30 14.13 11.49
CA LEU A 308 12.11 13.41 11.95
C LEU A 308 11.80 13.62 13.42
N MET A 309 12.84 13.82 14.26
CA MET A 309 12.68 14.13 15.69
C MET A 309 12.26 15.58 15.92
N SER A 310 12.61 16.50 15.02
CA SER A 310 12.23 17.91 15.08
C SER A 310 10.85 18.22 14.48
N THR A 311 10.26 17.29 13.71
CA THR A 311 8.92 17.48 13.13
C THR A 311 7.83 17.30 14.19
N GLU A 312 6.92 18.26 14.23
CA GLU A 312 5.76 18.25 15.14
C GLU A 312 4.51 17.76 14.39
N LEU A 313 3.78 16.88 15.06
CA LEU A 313 2.47 16.42 14.59
C LEU A 313 1.37 17.11 15.40
N LEU A 314 0.17 17.17 14.84
CA LEU A 314 -1.00 17.68 15.55
C LEU A 314 -1.33 16.81 16.78
N ASP A 315 -1.94 17.40 17.78
CA ASP A 315 -2.37 16.74 19.02
C ASP A 315 -3.37 15.58 18.78
N ILE A 316 -3.96 15.52 17.57
CA ILE A 316 -4.85 14.42 17.17
C ILE A 316 -4.15 13.05 17.19
N TRP A 317 -2.83 13.02 17.19
CA TRP A 317 -2.01 11.82 17.29
C TRP A 317 -1.67 11.43 18.74
N ASP A 318 -1.98 12.28 19.71
CA ASP A 318 -1.64 12.04 21.11
C ASP A 318 -2.37 10.80 21.65
N GLY A 319 -1.60 9.92 22.28
CA GLY A 319 -2.12 8.66 22.80
C GLY A 319 -2.42 7.59 21.76
N GLN A 320 -2.24 7.89 20.45
CA GLN A 320 -2.46 6.93 19.38
C GLN A 320 -1.24 5.99 19.23
N THR A 321 -1.42 4.74 19.60
CA THR A 321 -0.32 3.76 19.68
C THR A 321 -0.53 2.52 18.82
N SER A 322 -1.60 2.46 18.04
CA SER A 322 -1.86 1.34 17.13
C SER A 322 -0.74 1.24 16.07
N SER A 323 -0.54 0.06 15.51
CA SER A 323 0.47 -0.14 14.46
C SER A 323 0.20 0.76 13.26
N LEU A 324 -1.06 0.90 12.85
CA LEU A 324 -1.45 1.74 11.72
C LEU A 324 -1.21 3.22 12.02
N SER A 325 -1.58 3.67 13.22
CA SER A 325 -1.35 5.05 13.66
C SER A 325 0.14 5.42 13.59
N ARG A 326 1.03 4.56 14.11
CA ARG A 326 2.48 4.79 14.06
C ARG A 326 3.02 4.86 12.63
N LYS A 327 2.51 4.02 11.73
CA LYS A 327 2.88 4.05 10.32
C LYS A 327 2.48 5.38 9.67
N PHE A 328 1.27 5.87 9.92
CA PHE A 328 0.81 7.14 9.37
C PHE A 328 1.54 8.34 10.00
N GLN A 329 1.82 8.33 11.29
CA GLN A 329 2.66 9.35 11.92
C GLN A 329 4.06 9.43 11.28
N MET A 330 4.70 8.28 11.06
CA MET A 330 6.01 8.22 10.39
C MET A 330 5.94 8.73 8.95
N LEU A 331 4.93 8.29 8.19
CA LEU A 331 4.69 8.74 6.83
C LEU A 331 4.55 10.26 6.76
N THR A 332 3.75 10.84 7.66
CA THR A 332 3.52 12.29 7.69
C THR A 332 4.80 13.06 8.00
N LYS A 333 5.58 12.59 8.98
CA LYS A 333 6.89 13.18 9.28
C LYS A 333 7.84 13.15 8.08
N LEU A 334 7.87 12.02 7.36
CA LEU A 334 8.65 11.91 6.11
C LEU A 334 8.16 12.90 5.05
N MET A 335 6.86 13.11 4.91
CA MET A 335 6.33 14.10 3.97
C MET A 335 6.65 15.53 4.38
N GLN A 336 6.69 15.84 5.66
CA GLN A 336 7.09 17.15 6.17
C GLN A 336 8.56 17.47 5.84
N THR A 337 9.44 16.46 5.79
CA THR A 337 10.87 16.63 5.44
C THR A 337 11.15 16.69 3.93
N ARG A 338 10.13 16.76 3.07
CA ARG A 338 10.29 16.73 1.60
C ARG A 338 11.21 17.82 1.05
N ASP A 339 11.15 19.03 1.63
CA ASP A 339 11.95 20.17 1.19
C ASP A 339 13.45 19.94 1.53
N ASP A 340 13.75 19.39 2.71
CA ASP A 340 15.11 19.03 3.13
C ASP A 340 15.68 17.92 2.24
N ARG A 341 14.85 16.95 1.87
CA ARG A 341 15.18 15.86 0.95
C ARG A 341 15.13 16.27 -0.53
N LYS A 342 14.73 17.52 -0.82
CA LYS A 342 14.53 18.06 -2.17
C LYS A 342 13.62 17.16 -3.03
N SER A 343 12.61 16.54 -2.41
CA SER A 343 11.76 15.57 -3.07
C SER A 343 10.66 16.25 -3.88
N ASP A 344 10.55 15.93 -5.16
CA ASP A 344 9.45 16.35 -6.01
C ASP A 344 8.30 15.34 -5.97
N ARG A 345 8.65 14.06 -5.71
CA ARG A 345 7.70 12.94 -5.67
C ARG A 345 8.05 12.01 -4.53
N ASP A 346 7.06 11.68 -3.71
CA ASP A 346 7.18 10.64 -2.70
C ASP A 346 6.18 9.52 -2.96
N PHE A 347 6.65 8.29 -2.94
CA PHE A 347 5.84 7.09 -3.00
C PHE A 347 5.93 6.35 -1.67
N PHE A 348 4.77 6.10 -1.09
CA PHE A 348 4.67 5.36 0.17
C PHE A 348 3.88 4.07 -0.04
N TYR A 349 4.39 3.00 0.53
CA TYR A 349 3.64 1.78 0.73
C TYR A 349 3.36 1.59 2.22
N VAL A 350 2.10 1.43 2.56
CA VAL A 350 1.65 1.15 3.93
C VAL A 350 0.73 -0.06 3.88
N ASP A 351 0.89 -0.99 4.80
CA ASP A 351 -0.03 -2.10 4.95
C ASP A 351 -0.72 -2.12 6.31
N HIS A 352 -1.91 -2.71 6.34
CA HIS A 352 -2.65 -3.01 7.57
C HIS A 352 -3.33 -4.35 7.42
N GLY A 353 -2.69 -5.41 7.94
CA GLY A 353 -3.12 -6.79 7.74
C GLY A 353 -4.26 -7.24 8.65
N GLY A 354 -4.67 -8.50 8.46
CA GLY A 354 -5.66 -9.16 9.29
C GLY A 354 -7.06 -9.23 8.68
N TRP A 355 -7.17 -9.17 7.35
CA TRP A 355 -8.45 -9.17 6.63
C TRP A 355 -8.89 -10.54 6.12
N ASP A 356 -8.19 -11.61 6.49
CA ASP A 356 -8.50 -12.99 6.08
C ASP A 356 -9.62 -13.61 6.93
N HIS A 357 -10.84 -13.09 6.77
CA HIS A 357 -11.99 -13.42 7.61
C HIS A 357 -12.75 -14.65 7.11
N HIS A 358 -12.23 -15.84 7.40
CA HIS A 358 -12.92 -17.11 7.15
C HIS A 358 -14.00 -17.46 8.20
N SER A 359 -14.19 -16.62 9.21
CA SER A 359 -15.23 -16.77 10.25
C SER A 359 -15.61 -15.41 10.82
N ASN A 360 -16.85 -15.28 11.30
CA ASN A 360 -17.37 -14.09 11.98
C ASN A 360 -17.08 -12.76 11.28
N MET A 361 -17.15 -12.75 9.96
CA MET A 361 -16.67 -11.64 9.11
C MET A 361 -17.25 -10.28 9.51
N LYS A 362 -18.57 -10.17 9.73
CA LYS A 362 -19.20 -8.88 10.10
C LYS A 362 -18.59 -8.27 11.35
N TYR A 363 -18.41 -9.07 12.40
CA TYR A 363 -17.82 -8.60 13.67
C TYR A 363 -16.36 -8.15 13.50
N GLU A 364 -15.57 -8.94 12.79
CA GLU A 364 -14.17 -8.64 12.56
C GLU A 364 -13.99 -7.40 11.67
N MET A 365 -14.82 -7.23 10.66
CA MET A 365 -14.80 -6.07 9.77
C MET A 365 -15.18 -4.78 10.50
N GLU A 366 -16.16 -4.83 11.38
CA GLU A 366 -16.72 -3.64 12.04
C GLU A 366 -15.64 -2.86 12.82
N TRP A 367 -14.91 -3.51 13.69
CA TRP A 367 -13.89 -2.82 14.49
C TRP A 367 -12.63 -2.48 13.69
N ARG A 368 -12.24 -3.33 12.71
CA ARG A 368 -11.10 -3.03 11.85
C ARG A 368 -11.35 -1.87 10.91
N LEU A 369 -12.53 -1.78 10.32
CA LEU A 369 -12.91 -0.64 9.50
C LEU A 369 -13.00 0.64 10.34
N ALA A 370 -13.47 0.56 11.60
CA ALA A 370 -13.46 1.70 12.52
C ALA A 370 -12.03 2.18 12.80
N GLU A 371 -11.07 1.27 13.02
CA GLU A 371 -9.64 1.61 13.18
C GLU A 371 -9.09 2.29 11.91
N VAL A 372 -9.38 1.73 10.73
CA VAL A 372 -8.97 2.32 9.45
C VAL A 372 -9.57 3.70 9.27
N ASN A 373 -10.88 3.86 9.52
CA ASN A 373 -11.58 5.13 9.39
C ASN A 373 -10.96 6.23 10.27
N GLN A 374 -10.73 5.93 11.55
CA GLN A 374 -10.13 6.87 12.50
C GLN A 374 -8.72 7.27 12.06
N ASN A 375 -7.89 6.33 11.65
CA ASN A 375 -6.52 6.62 11.25
C ASN A 375 -6.45 7.38 9.91
N LEU A 376 -7.36 7.11 8.97
CA LEU A 376 -7.48 7.90 7.74
C LEU A 376 -7.94 9.34 8.04
N GLU A 377 -8.87 9.52 8.96
CA GLU A 377 -9.29 10.85 9.41
C GLU A 377 -8.11 11.66 9.96
N GLN A 378 -7.35 11.08 10.88
CA GLN A 378 -6.16 11.72 11.45
C GLN A 378 -5.12 12.05 10.38
N LEU A 379 -4.84 11.12 9.45
CA LEU A 379 -3.91 11.35 8.35
C LEU A 379 -4.37 12.53 7.47
N VAL A 380 -5.63 12.55 7.07
CA VAL A 380 -6.16 13.61 6.20
C VAL A 380 -6.17 14.97 6.90
N LEU A 381 -6.54 15.02 8.19
CA LEU A 381 -6.48 16.25 8.97
C LEU A 381 -5.06 16.81 9.05
N GLN A 382 -4.08 15.94 9.29
CA GLN A 382 -2.67 16.33 9.29
C GLN A 382 -2.22 16.83 7.90
N LEU A 383 -2.52 16.08 6.83
CA LEU A 383 -2.16 16.48 5.46
C LEU A 383 -2.80 17.81 5.05
N LYS A 384 -4.03 18.08 5.50
CA LYS A 384 -4.69 19.38 5.28
C LYS A 384 -3.99 20.51 6.05
N ALA A 385 -3.61 20.26 7.30
CA ALA A 385 -2.86 21.24 8.11
C ALA A 385 -1.48 21.54 7.52
N ASP A 386 -0.81 20.53 6.97
CA ASP A 386 0.51 20.67 6.33
C ASP A 386 0.42 21.25 4.89
N GLY A 387 -0.78 21.51 4.37
CA GLY A 387 -1.00 21.98 3.00
C GLY A 387 -0.64 20.94 1.92
N LEU A 388 -0.64 19.65 2.28
CA LEU A 388 -0.24 18.54 1.40
C LEU A 388 -1.41 17.78 0.78
N TRP A 389 -2.65 18.03 1.25
CA TRP A 389 -3.81 17.25 0.82
C TRP A 389 -4.08 17.31 -0.68
N GLU A 390 -3.98 18.50 -1.29
CA GLU A 390 -4.18 18.71 -2.74
C GLU A 390 -3.11 18.03 -3.61
N ASN A 391 -1.98 17.68 -3.00
CA ASN A 391 -0.84 17.07 -3.67
C ASN A 391 -0.64 15.60 -3.29
N THR A 392 -1.59 15.00 -2.57
CA THR A 392 -1.52 13.62 -2.10
C THR A 392 -2.68 12.81 -2.64
N THR A 393 -2.37 11.60 -3.12
CA THR A 393 -3.35 10.60 -3.53
C THR A 393 -3.13 9.33 -2.73
N ILE A 394 -4.18 8.82 -2.11
CA ILE A 394 -4.19 7.56 -1.35
C ILE A 394 -5.01 6.54 -2.14
N VAL A 395 -4.37 5.45 -2.58
CA VAL A 395 -5.03 4.32 -3.25
C VAL A 395 -5.16 3.20 -2.24
N VAL A 396 -6.38 2.86 -1.87
CA VAL A 396 -6.67 1.77 -0.92
C VAL A 396 -7.04 0.52 -1.69
N ALA A 397 -6.35 -0.58 -1.41
CA ALA A 397 -6.46 -1.83 -2.15
C ALA A 397 -6.31 -3.06 -1.25
N SER A 398 -6.67 -4.21 -1.79
CA SER A 398 -6.29 -5.53 -1.27
C SER A 398 -5.88 -6.43 -2.43
N GLU A 399 -5.25 -7.55 -2.13
CA GLU A 399 -4.79 -8.50 -3.14
C GLU A 399 -5.92 -9.12 -3.94
N PHE A 400 -7.07 -9.31 -3.31
CA PHE A 400 -8.32 -9.80 -3.90
C PHE A 400 -9.50 -9.49 -2.96
N ALA A 401 -10.71 -9.66 -3.46
CA ALA A 401 -11.91 -9.64 -2.63
C ALA A 401 -12.35 -11.06 -2.24
N ARG A 402 -13.54 -11.16 -1.66
CA ARG A 402 -14.08 -12.38 -1.09
C ARG A 402 -15.32 -12.88 -1.81
N THR A 403 -15.66 -14.16 -1.59
CA THR A 403 -16.88 -14.76 -2.13
C THR A 403 -18.12 -14.02 -1.65
N ILE A 404 -19.11 -13.91 -2.54
CA ILE A 404 -20.40 -13.27 -2.20
C ILE A 404 -21.14 -14.11 -1.17
N THR A 405 -21.23 -15.42 -1.37
CA THR A 405 -21.93 -16.31 -0.44
C THR A 405 -21.07 -16.67 0.77
N PRO A 406 -21.65 -16.72 1.97
CA PRO A 406 -20.94 -17.11 3.18
C PRO A 406 -20.48 -18.57 3.15
N ASN A 407 -19.42 -18.85 3.87
CA ASN A 407 -19.07 -20.20 4.26
C ASN A 407 -19.84 -20.65 5.54
N ASN A 408 -19.60 -21.88 6.01
CA ASN A 408 -20.31 -22.43 7.16
C ASN A 408 -20.00 -21.73 8.50
N ASN A 409 -18.99 -20.85 8.55
CA ASN A 409 -18.54 -20.16 9.75
C ASN A 409 -18.92 -18.67 9.75
N ALA A 410 -19.88 -18.24 8.93
CA ALA A 410 -20.24 -16.84 8.73
C ALA A 410 -19.03 -15.97 8.32
N GLY A 411 -18.13 -16.53 7.55
CA GLY A 411 -17.01 -15.88 6.88
C GLY A 411 -17.09 -16.04 5.38
N SER A 412 -16.11 -15.52 4.66
CA SER A 412 -16.01 -15.61 3.20
C SER A 412 -14.68 -16.22 2.78
N ASP A 413 -14.66 -16.83 1.59
CA ASP A 413 -13.47 -17.45 1.02
C ASP A 413 -12.84 -16.54 -0.02
N HIS A 414 -11.62 -16.87 -0.49
CA HIS A 414 -10.88 -16.08 -1.47
C HIS A 414 -11.63 -15.98 -2.79
N ALA A 415 -11.72 -14.78 -3.33
CA ALA A 415 -12.30 -14.48 -4.63
C ALA A 415 -11.38 -13.56 -5.42
N TRP A 416 -11.90 -12.66 -6.24
CA TRP A 416 -11.09 -11.91 -7.22
C TRP A 416 -11.43 -10.42 -7.20
N GLY A 417 -12.40 -9.97 -8.01
CA GLY A 417 -12.82 -8.57 -8.07
C GLY A 417 -13.51 -8.07 -6.83
N GLY A 418 -13.28 -6.82 -6.48
CA GLY A 418 -13.86 -6.18 -5.30
C GLY A 418 -13.98 -4.67 -5.38
N ASN A 419 -14.52 -4.07 -4.34
CA ASN A 419 -14.73 -2.65 -4.24
C ASN A 419 -13.63 -2.02 -3.37
N TYR A 420 -12.99 -0.99 -3.89
CA TYR A 420 -11.92 -0.25 -3.21
C TYR A 420 -12.18 1.24 -3.34
N PHE A 421 -11.30 2.09 -2.83
CA PHE A 421 -11.47 3.53 -2.95
C PHE A 421 -10.13 4.26 -3.10
N MET A 422 -10.21 5.43 -3.72
CA MET A 422 -9.09 6.36 -3.87
C MET A 422 -9.52 7.72 -3.33
N MET A 423 -8.61 8.40 -2.62
CA MET A 423 -8.89 9.68 -2.00
C MET A 423 -7.70 10.64 -2.07
N GLY A 424 -7.98 11.94 -2.06
CA GLY A 424 -6.99 13.03 -2.15
C GLY A 424 -7.64 14.33 -2.57
N GLY A 425 -7.05 15.47 -2.23
CA GLY A 425 -7.62 16.76 -2.60
C GLY A 425 -7.77 16.99 -4.12
N ALA A 426 -6.84 16.44 -4.91
CA ALA A 426 -6.91 16.48 -6.37
C ALA A 426 -7.81 15.38 -6.97
N VAL A 427 -8.31 14.43 -6.19
CA VAL A 427 -9.17 13.36 -6.70
C VAL A 427 -10.54 13.92 -7.09
N LYS A 428 -11.04 13.52 -8.25
CA LYS A 428 -12.38 13.85 -8.73
C LYS A 428 -13.39 12.90 -8.10
N GLY A 429 -13.65 13.12 -6.82
CA GLY A 429 -14.47 12.26 -5.97
C GLY A 429 -15.99 12.47 -6.12
N GLY A 430 -16.73 11.96 -5.13
CA GLY A 430 -18.19 11.94 -5.11
C GLY A 430 -18.77 11.05 -6.19
N ARG A 431 -18.06 10.00 -6.61
CA ARG A 431 -18.45 9.11 -7.71
C ARG A 431 -18.06 7.66 -7.43
N VAL A 432 -18.80 6.75 -8.04
CA VAL A 432 -18.47 5.34 -8.14
C VAL A 432 -17.98 5.06 -9.55
N VAL A 433 -16.74 4.63 -9.75
CA VAL A 433 -16.15 4.36 -11.06
C VAL A 433 -15.97 2.86 -11.28
N GLY A 434 -15.85 2.45 -12.54
CA GLY A 434 -15.94 1.05 -12.93
C GLY A 434 -17.40 0.60 -13.01
N GLU A 435 -17.64 -0.69 -13.15
CA GLU A 435 -18.98 -1.27 -13.27
C GLU A 435 -19.26 -2.18 -12.06
N PHE A 436 -20.25 -1.80 -11.25
CA PHE A 436 -20.73 -2.64 -10.16
C PHE A 436 -21.53 -3.82 -10.74
N PRO A 437 -21.38 -5.07 -10.22
CA PRO A 437 -22.14 -6.20 -10.72
C PRO A 437 -23.65 -6.01 -10.61
N ASP A 438 -24.36 -6.30 -11.67
CA ASP A 438 -25.83 -6.23 -11.74
C ASP A 438 -26.54 -7.55 -11.42
N ASP A 439 -25.76 -8.63 -11.32
CA ASP A 439 -26.26 -9.97 -10.98
C ASP A 439 -25.32 -10.65 -9.97
N PHE A 440 -25.84 -10.84 -8.73
CA PHE A 440 -25.14 -11.49 -7.62
C PHE A 440 -25.40 -13.01 -7.56
N THR A 441 -26.16 -13.56 -8.49
CA THR A 441 -26.52 -14.98 -8.48
C THR A 441 -25.44 -15.87 -9.08
N ALA A 442 -25.59 -17.18 -8.91
CA ALA A 442 -24.68 -18.15 -9.54
C ALA A 442 -24.73 -18.11 -11.08
N ASP A 443 -25.81 -17.56 -11.64
CA ASP A 443 -26.03 -17.46 -13.08
C ASP A 443 -25.34 -16.21 -13.69
N SER A 444 -24.77 -15.34 -12.85
CA SER A 444 -24.06 -14.13 -13.30
C SER A 444 -22.99 -14.46 -14.33
N PRO A 445 -22.91 -13.72 -15.45
CA PRO A 445 -21.83 -13.86 -16.43
C PRO A 445 -20.46 -13.51 -15.83
N LEU A 446 -20.43 -12.75 -14.73
CA LEU A 446 -19.22 -12.41 -13.99
C LEU A 446 -18.81 -13.46 -12.96
N ASN A 447 -19.61 -14.50 -12.73
CA ASN A 447 -19.27 -15.54 -11.75
C ASN A 447 -18.17 -16.48 -12.28
N GLY A 448 -16.92 -16.18 -11.97
CA GLY A 448 -15.76 -17.01 -12.36
C GLY A 448 -15.71 -18.39 -11.68
N SER A 449 -16.48 -18.64 -10.62
CA SER A 449 -16.46 -19.95 -9.96
C SER A 449 -17.33 -21.00 -10.64
N GLY A 450 -18.30 -20.59 -11.42
CA GLY A 450 -19.27 -21.50 -12.06
C GLY A 450 -20.13 -22.29 -11.06
N ASN A 451 -20.19 -21.87 -9.81
CA ASN A 451 -20.97 -22.50 -8.74
C ASN A 451 -21.64 -21.46 -7.84
N THR A 452 -22.31 -21.91 -6.80
CA THR A 452 -23.07 -21.04 -5.87
C THR A 452 -22.21 -20.12 -5.02
N ARG A 453 -20.88 -20.29 -4.99
CA ARG A 453 -19.95 -19.45 -4.21
C ARG A 453 -19.51 -18.20 -4.94
N VAL A 454 -20.29 -17.60 -5.70
CA VAL A 454 -20.02 -16.44 -6.58
C VAL A 454 -18.69 -15.71 -6.29
N ARG A 455 -17.81 -15.69 -7.30
CA ARG A 455 -16.52 -15.00 -7.31
C ARG A 455 -16.48 -14.12 -8.54
N PHE A 456 -16.58 -12.82 -8.36
CA PHE A 456 -16.67 -11.94 -9.50
C PHE A 456 -15.35 -11.83 -10.25
N ILE A 457 -15.40 -12.05 -11.56
CA ILE A 457 -14.35 -11.64 -12.49
C ILE A 457 -14.34 -10.10 -12.46
N PRO A 458 -13.18 -9.46 -12.29
CA PRO A 458 -13.10 -8.00 -12.28
C PRO A 458 -13.63 -7.39 -13.59
N THR A 459 -14.29 -6.25 -13.47
CA THR A 459 -14.71 -5.41 -14.60
C THR A 459 -13.84 -4.17 -14.74
N THR A 460 -12.99 -3.92 -13.76
CA THR A 460 -12.01 -2.83 -13.75
C THR A 460 -10.64 -3.43 -13.43
N SER A 461 -9.63 -3.13 -14.25
CA SER A 461 -8.25 -3.56 -13.99
C SER A 461 -7.52 -2.57 -13.07
N TRP A 462 -6.53 -3.06 -12.33
CA TRP A 462 -5.59 -2.16 -11.65
C TRP A 462 -4.79 -1.31 -12.64
N ASP A 463 -4.50 -1.82 -13.85
CA ASP A 463 -3.87 -1.03 -14.92
C ASP A 463 -4.68 0.23 -15.25
N SER A 464 -6.02 0.11 -15.31
CA SER A 464 -6.93 1.25 -15.53
C SER A 464 -6.77 2.35 -14.48
N ILE A 465 -6.71 1.96 -13.21
CA ILE A 465 -6.56 2.91 -12.10
C ILE A 465 -5.17 3.54 -12.13
N TRP A 466 -4.12 2.72 -12.24
CA TRP A 466 -2.75 3.21 -12.25
C TRP A 466 -2.43 4.06 -13.48
N HIS A 467 -3.09 3.83 -14.62
CA HIS A 467 -2.95 4.66 -15.82
C HIS A 467 -3.25 6.15 -15.53
N SER A 468 -4.36 6.41 -14.86
CA SER A 468 -4.70 7.78 -14.44
C SER A 468 -3.74 8.34 -13.38
N VAL A 469 -3.31 7.51 -12.42
CA VAL A 469 -2.42 7.94 -11.32
C VAL A 469 -1.03 8.30 -11.83
N ILE A 470 -0.43 7.50 -12.73
CA ILE A 470 0.91 7.82 -13.28
C ILE A 470 0.89 9.07 -14.15
N GLN A 471 -0.18 9.31 -14.89
CA GLN A 471 -0.35 10.56 -15.64
C GLN A 471 -0.51 11.76 -14.69
N TRP A 472 -1.24 11.61 -13.60
CA TRP A 472 -1.34 12.65 -12.58
C TRP A 472 0.02 12.96 -11.96
N LEU A 473 0.90 11.97 -11.77
CA LEU A 473 2.26 12.16 -11.29
C LEU A 473 3.15 12.92 -12.28
N GLY A 474 2.78 12.99 -13.57
CA GLY A 474 3.50 13.70 -14.62
C GLY A 474 4.13 12.81 -15.68
N ILE A 475 3.78 11.52 -15.74
CA ILE A 475 4.19 10.61 -16.81
C ILE A 475 3.11 10.66 -17.89
N GLU A 476 3.36 11.41 -18.97
CA GLU A 476 2.39 11.65 -20.05
C GLU A 476 2.89 11.13 -21.42
N ASP A 477 4.18 10.81 -21.53
CA ASP A 477 4.74 10.18 -22.73
C ASP A 477 4.29 8.73 -22.84
N GLN A 478 3.87 8.31 -24.06
CA GLN A 478 3.28 6.99 -24.26
C GLN A 478 4.28 5.86 -24.01
N ASP A 479 5.54 6.02 -24.44
CA ASP A 479 6.57 5.00 -24.22
C ASP A 479 6.87 4.83 -22.72
N ASP A 480 6.84 5.93 -21.96
CA ASP A 480 7.02 5.93 -20.51
C ASP A 480 5.81 5.29 -19.79
N ILE A 481 4.60 5.53 -20.28
CA ILE A 481 3.36 4.88 -19.80
C ILE A 481 3.42 3.38 -20.08
N ASP A 482 3.81 2.96 -21.30
CA ASP A 482 3.96 1.56 -21.69
C ASP A 482 5.00 0.83 -20.84
N TYR A 483 6.07 1.51 -20.49
CA TYR A 483 7.05 0.98 -19.53
C TYR A 483 6.46 0.79 -18.13
N CYS A 484 5.68 1.76 -17.66
CA CYS A 484 5.05 1.70 -16.34
C CYS A 484 3.95 0.64 -16.25
N LEU A 485 3.17 0.46 -17.31
CA LEU A 485 2.00 -0.43 -17.38
C LEU A 485 2.08 -1.32 -18.64
N PRO A 486 2.99 -2.30 -18.65
CA PRO A 486 3.25 -3.12 -19.83
C PRO A 486 2.07 -4.03 -20.21
N ASN A 487 1.09 -4.18 -19.32
CA ASN A 487 -0.09 -5.03 -19.51
C ASN A 487 -1.36 -4.24 -19.90
N LYS A 488 -1.32 -2.91 -19.92
CA LYS A 488 -2.52 -2.08 -20.11
C LYS A 488 -3.31 -2.42 -21.38
N ASP A 489 -2.62 -2.71 -22.49
CA ASP A 489 -3.26 -3.02 -23.76
C ASP A 489 -3.86 -4.43 -23.79
N ASN A 490 -3.48 -5.31 -22.85
CA ASN A 490 -4.06 -6.63 -22.69
C ASN A 490 -5.32 -6.63 -21.81
N THR A 491 -5.56 -5.52 -21.10
CA THR A 491 -6.68 -5.40 -20.15
C THR A 491 -7.76 -4.43 -20.62
N ALA A 492 -7.48 -3.68 -21.68
CA ALA A 492 -8.42 -2.76 -22.32
C ALA A 492 -8.55 -3.10 -23.82
N PRO A 493 -9.73 -3.15 -24.36
CA PRO A 493 -11.04 -3.18 -23.73
C PRO A 493 -11.36 -4.56 -23.15
N TYR A 494 -12.05 -4.58 -22.04
CA TYR A 494 -12.44 -5.83 -21.37
C TYR A 494 -13.81 -6.32 -21.88
N PRO A 495 -13.90 -7.35 -22.69
CA PRO A 495 -15.19 -7.88 -23.08
C PRO A 495 -15.59 -9.07 -22.20
N VAL A 496 -16.36 -8.84 -21.17
CA VAL A 496 -17.34 -9.85 -20.79
C VAL A 496 -18.34 -9.93 -21.94
N GLU A 497 -18.55 -11.12 -22.49
CA GLU A 497 -19.45 -11.33 -23.63
C GLU A 497 -20.79 -10.59 -23.40
N GLY A 498 -21.10 -9.60 -24.24
CA GLY A 498 -22.31 -8.79 -24.15
C GLY A 498 -22.21 -7.49 -23.33
N ARG A 499 -21.05 -7.15 -22.78
CA ARG A 499 -20.77 -5.87 -22.12
C ARG A 499 -19.76 -5.04 -22.93
N GLY A 500 -19.86 -3.73 -22.86
CA GLY A 500 -19.01 -2.83 -23.61
C GLY A 500 -17.53 -2.87 -23.21
N GLU A 501 -16.72 -2.16 -23.96
CA GLU A 501 -15.30 -1.96 -23.67
C GLU A 501 -15.13 -1.12 -22.41
N PHE A 502 -14.23 -1.54 -21.50
CA PHE A 502 -13.82 -0.73 -20.34
C PHE A 502 -12.52 0.00 -20.70
N PRO A 503 -12.59 1.30 -21.04
CA PRO A 503 -11.39 2.06 -21.35
C PRO A 503 -10.49 2.21 -20.12
N LEU A 504 -9.19 2.40 -20.35
CA LEU A 504 -8.29 2.89 -19.33
C LEU A 504 -8.78 4.27 -18.85
N PHE A 505 -8.68 4.55 -17.55
CA PHE A 505 -9.00 5.87 -17.05
C PHE A 505 -7.86 6.84 -17.40
N GLU A 506 -8.18 7.88 -18.10
CA GLU A 506 -7.28 8.99 -18.34
C GLU A 506 -7.16 9.87 -17.07
N LYS A 507 -6.13 10.74 -17.04
CA LYS A 507 -5.84 11.61 -15.89
C LYS A 507 -7.08 12.31 -15.32
N PHE A 508 -7.86 12.94 -16.17
CA PHE A 508 -9.04 13.71 -15.74
C PHE A 508 -10.33 12.89 -15.59
N ASP A 509 -10.23 11.60 -15.79
CA ASP A 509 -11.31 10.69 -15.39
C ASP A 509 -11.31 10.49 -13.87
N LEU A 510 -10.14 10.41 -13.24
CA LEU A 510 -10.03 10.20 -11.78
C LEU A 510 -9.53 11.43 -11.01
N PHE A 511 -8.99 12.46 -11.68
CA PHE A 511 -8.50 13.68 -11.06
C PHE A 511 -9.25 14.92 -11.54
N LYS A 512 -9.33 15.92 -10.67
CA LYS A 512 -9.89 17.24 -11.01
C LYS A 512 -9.02 17.89 -12.08
N ASP A 513 -9.64 18.46 -13.12
CA ASP A 513 -8.94 19.30 -14.10
C ASP A 513 -8.81 20.72 -13.54
N PRO A 514 -7.62 21.23 -13.24
CA PRO A 514 -7.43 22.57 -12.72
C PRO A 514 -7.84 23.68 -13.73
N ASN A 515 -7.97 23.32 -15.01
CA ASN A 515 -8.37 24.23 -16.07
C ASN A 515 -9.86 24.10 -16.45
N ALA A 516 -10.57 23.14 -15.85
CA ALA A 516 -12.01 23.01 -16.08
C ALA A 516 -12.70 24.29 -15.59
N THR A 517 -13.25 25.07 -16.53
CA THR A 517 -14.17 26.13 -16.16
C THR A 517 -15.40 25.51 -15.54
N THR A 518 -15.47 25.54 -14.21
CA THR A 518 -16.69 25.16 -13.49
C THR A 518 -17.84 25.95 -14.12
N PRO A 519 -18.92 25.31 -14.59
CA PRO A 519 -20.14 26.04 -14.82
C PRO A 519 -20.47 26.72 -13.49
N VAL A 520 -20.53 28.05 -13.49
CA VAL A 520 -21.03 28.79 -12.33
C VAL A 520 -22.47 28.33 -12.16
N GLU A 521 -22.72 27.31 -11.37
CA GLU A 521 -24.03 27.12 -10.79
C GLU A 521 -24.27 28.36 -9.96
N THR A 522 -25.06 29.25 -10.51
CA THR A 522 -25.63 30.37 -9.77
C THR A 522 -26.47 29.75 -8.65
N VAL A 523 -25.83 29.50 -7.53
CA VAL A 523 -26.54 29.29 -6.27
C VAL A 523 -27.26 30.59 -6.01
N ASN A 524 -28.57 30.58 -6.26
CA ASN A 524 -29.44 31.66 -5.83
C ASN A 524 -29.26 31.84 -4.33
N ALA A 525 -28.69 32.97 -3.95
CA ALA A 525 -28.44 33.36 -2.57
C ALA A 525 -29.79 33.65 -1.87
N THR A 526 -30.55 32.59 -1.56
CA THR A 526 -31.78 32.69 -0.78
C THR A 526 -31.89 31.66 0.34
N ASP A 527 -30.82 30.99 0.73
CA ASP A 527 -30.81 30.18 1.95
C ASP A 527 -29.50 30.33 2.78
N ALA A 528 -29.17 31.60 3.06
CA ALA A 528 -28.28 31.89 4.18
C ALA A 528 -29.08 31.73 5.47
N ARG A 529 -29.21 30.53 5.99
CA ARG A 529 -29.60 30.36 7.38
C ARG A 529 -28.42 30.74 8.26
N THR A 530 -28.54 31.93 8.83
CA THR A 530 -27.77 32.43 9.93
C THR A 530 -27.80 31.40 11.08
N LEU A 531 -26.72 30.71 11.32
CA LEU A 531 -26.51 29.99 12.58
C LEU A 531 -26.15 31.05 13.61
N THR A 532 -27.16 31.54 14.35
CA THR A 532 -26.96 32.22 15.61
C THR A 532 -26.63 31.19 16.66
N MET A 533 -25.44 31.31 17.24
CA MET A 533 -25.13 30.64 18.51
C MET A 533 -26.08 31.17 19.58
N GLU A 534 -27.00 30.36 20.04
CA GLU A 534 -27.70 30.60 21.31
C GLU A 534 -26.95 29.86 22.43
N ASP A 535 -26.68 30.66 23.47
CA ASP A 535 -26.01 30.28 24.70
C ASP A 535 -26.75 29.19 25.49
N GLY A 536 -25.96 28.28 26.03
CA GLY A 536 -26.15 27.79 27.39
C GLY A 536 -27.18 26.69 27.60
N ASN A 537 -26.71 25.43 27.70
CA ASN A 537 -27.19 24.59 28.79
C ASN A 537 -26.17 23.49 29.14
N ASN A 538 -25.71 23.55 30.40
CA ASN A 538 -24.99 22.52 31.11
C ASN A 538 -25.71 21.18 31.05
N VAL A 539 -25.07 20.17 30.45
CA VAL A 539 -25.42 18.78 30.75
C VAL A 539 -24.30 18.20 31.61
N ALA A 540 -24.71 17.89 32.83
CA ALA A 540 -23.87 17.30 33.84
C ALA A 540 -23.32 15.94 33.38
N MET A 541 -22.03 15.76 33.50
CA MET A 541 -21.34 14.48 33.43
C MET A 541 -21.83 13.60 34.58
N GLY A 542 -22.61 12.57 34.29
CA GLY A 542 -22.94 11.52 35.23
C GLY A 542 -21.72 10.67 35.54
N GLY A 543 -21.25 10.71 36.79
CA GLY A 543 -20.14 9.91 37.28
C GLY A 543 -20.44 8.41 37.20
N CYS A 544 -19.44 7.64 36.84
CA CYS A 544 -19.43 6.19 37.03
C CYS A 544 -19.46 5.85 38.53
N LEU A 545 -20.36 4.99 38.92
CA LEU A 545 -20.36 4.36 40.25
C LEU A 545 -19.24 3.31 40.31
N GLU A 546 -18.54 3.31 41.42
CA GLU A 546 -17.50 2.35 41.76
C GLU A 546 -18.03 0.90 41.70
N GLY A 547 -17.32 0.04 40.98
CA GLY A 547 -17.40 -1.40 41.14
C GLY A 547 -17.89 -2.21 39.94
N SER A 548 -17.36 -2.03 38.75
CA SER A 548 -17.41 -3.07 37.70
C SER A 548 -16.28 -2.90 36.72
N ILE A 549 -15.57 -3.96 36.52
CA ILE A 549 -14.44 -4.14 35.60
C ILE A 549 -14.91 -3.81 34.16
N CYS A 550 -14.33 -2.79 33.55
CA CYS A 550 -14.38 -2.55 32.11
C CYS A 550 -13.15 -3.17 31.44
#